data_6d6afd5db1b43e1c87dadf87a7623adb
#
_entry.id   6d6afd5db1b43e1c87dadf87a7623adb
#
_cell.length_a   1.000
_cell.length_b   1.000
_cell.length_c   1.000
_cell.angle_alpha   90.00
_cell.angle_beta   90.00
_cell.angle_gamma   90.00
#
_symmetry.space_group_name_H-M   'P 1'
#
loop_
_entity.id
_entity.type
_entity.pdbx_description
1 polymer ?
#
loop_
_entity_poly.entity_id
_entity_poly.type
_entity_poly.pdbx_seq_one_letter_code
_entity_poly.pdbx_strand_id
1 'polypeptide(L)'
;LKGILLMPLVHSSENFNHIFNNSIPVFLLTTLLFYFYKEIAFRVLVFSWIFTGLGVWLFAANKGAYHIGMSGVIYSLVAFLFTSGTLRKYRPLQALSLFIVFVYGSLIWGILPISPRISWEGHFMGFIVGIILGFIYRKQGPQRPKYVYEIEKELGIEPPDLEGQYWQKVREEEEKRAEEDSALKIIYHIKNQDKEKPNSDK
;
A
#
# COMPACT_ATOMS: atom_id res chain seq x y z
N LEU A 1 -3.33 26.18 28.04
CA LEU A 1 -2.22 25.58 27.26
C LEU A 1 -1.71 24.25 27.83
N LYS A 2 -1.65 24.09 29.19
CA LYS A 2 -1.20 22.80 29.78
C LYS A 2 -2.09 21.62 29.35
N GLY A 3 -3.40 21.84 29.16
CA GLY A 3 -4.33 20.81 28.70
C GLY A 3 -3.99 20.24 27.33
N ILE A 4 -3.48 21.03 26.39
CA ILE A 4 -3.09 20.58 25.05
C ILE A 4 -2.03 19.48 25.12
N LEU A 5 -1.04 19.65 26.00
CA LEU A 5 0.07 18.71 26.16
C LEU A 5 -0.29 17.52 27.05
N LEU A 6 -1.09 17.75 28.09
CA LEU A 6 -1.36 16.74 29.12
C LEU A 6 -2.62 15.89 28.84
N MET A 7 -3.53 16.38 27.98
CA MET A 7 -4.79 15.68 27.66
C MET A 7 -4.58 14.21 27.29
N PRO A 8 -3.61 13.82 26.44
CA PRO A 8 -3.44 12.42 26.09
C PRO A 8 -2.89 11.54 27.22
N LEU A 9 -2.25 12.14 28.22
CA LEU A 9 -1.66 11.42 29.36
C LEU A 9 -2.66 11.23 30.52
N VAL A 10 -3.68 12.06 30.58
CA VAL A 10 -4.68 11.99 31.67
C VAL A 10 -5.72 10.93 31.32
N HIS A 11 -5.95 10.01 32.25
CA HIS A 11 -6.97 8.98 32.16
C HIS A 11 -7.84 8.96 33.39
N SER A 12 -9.08 8.46 33.28
CA SER A 12 -9.96 8.28 34.43
C SER A 12 -9.38 7.25 35.41
N SER A 13 -9.29 7.62 36.68
CA SER A 13 -8.87 6.69 37.74
C SER A 13 -9.94 5.64 38.07
N GLU A 14 -11.18 5.88 37.68
CA GLU A 14 -12.32 5.00 38.00
C GLU A 14 -12.48 3.84 36.99
N ASN A 15 -11.82 3.92 35.83
CA ASN A 15 -12.01 2.92 34.78
C ASN A 15 -10.68 2.45 34.15
N PHE A 16 -10.13 1.39 34.71
CA PHE A 16 -8.91 0.73 34.17
C PHE A 16 -9.09 0.28 32.73
N ASN A 17 -10.29 -0.08 32.28
CA ASN A 17 -10.53 -0.46 30.90
C ASN A 17 -10.22 0.68 29.92
N HIS A 18 -10.39 1.93 30.33
CA HIS A 18 -10.07 3.08 29.48
C HIS A 18 -8.56 3.15 29.17
N ILE A 19 -7.72 2.94 30.17
CA ILE A 19 -6.25 2.90 29.98
C ILE A 19 -5.87 1.72 29.09
N PHE A 20 -6.42 0.54 29.38
CA PHE A 20 -6.10 -0.68 28.63
C PHE A 20 -6.54 -0.57 27.16
N ASN A 21 -7.76 -0.09 26.91
CA ASN A 21 -8.30 0.11 25.57
C ASN A 21 -7.55 1.17 24.75
N ASN A 22 -6.83 2.10 25.39
CA ASN A 22 -5.94 3.03 24.70
C ASN A 22 -4.54 2.46 24.53
N SER A 23 -4.01 1.70 25.48
CA SER A 23 -2.63 1.23 25.50
C SER A 23 -2.31 0.26 24.36
N ILE A 24 -3.21 -0.70 24.09
CA ILE A 24 -3.02 -1.67 22.99
C ILE A 24 -3.00 -0.97 21.63
N PRO A 25 -3.99 -0.15 21.25
CA PRO A 25 -3.94 0.61 20.00
C PRO A 25 -2.72 1.53 19.88
N VAL A 26 -2.37 2.27 20.95
CA VAL A 26 -1.20 3.15 20.95
C VAL A 26 0.06 2.35 20.67
N PHE A 27 0.28 1.25 21.39
CA PHE A 27 1.44 0.39 21.19
C PHE A 27 1.50 -0.15 19.75
N LEU A 28 0.39 -0.72 19.26
CA LEU A 28 0.36 -1.31 17.91
C LEU A 28 0.57 -0.25 16.83
N LEU A 29 -0.18 0.86 16.88
CA LEU A 29 -0.12 1.91 15.86
C LEU A 29 1.22 2.64 15.85
N THR A 30 1.81 2.91 17.02
CA THR A 30 3.16 3.48 17.08
C THR A 30 4.21 2.51 16.58
N THR A 31 4.11 1.23 16.89
CA THR A 31 5.01 0.20 16.34
C THR A 31 4.92 0.15 14.81
N LEU A 32 3.71 0.11 14.25
CA LEU A 32 3.51 0.16 12.80
C LEU A 32 4.04 1.45 12.18
N LEU A 33 3.81 2.59 12.83
CA LEU A 33 4.32 3.88 12.40
C LEU A 33 5.85 3.87 12.34
N PHE A 34 6.53 3.46 13.41
CA PHE A 34 8.00 3.42 13.45
C PHE A 34 8.59 2.36 12.53
N TYR A 35 7.92 1.25 12.33
CA TYR A 35 8.37 0.20 11.42
C TYR A 35 8.29 0.63 9.95
N PHE A 36 7.13 1.13 9.52
CA PHE A 36 6.91 1.47 8.11
C PHE A 36 7.37 2.89 7.73
N TYR A 37 7.37 3.84 8.67
CA TYR A 37 7.60 5.27 8.41
C TYR A 37 8.73 5.86 9.26
N LYS A 38 9.76 5.06 9.57
CA LYS A 38 10.85 5.39 10.51
C LYS A 38 11.42 6.80 10.36
N GLU A 39 11.53 7.32 9.14
CA GLU A 39 12.12 8.64 8.85
C GLU A 39 11.26 9.82 9.32
N ILE A 40 9.93 9.63 9.35
CA ILE A 40 8.97 10.67 9.70
C ILE A 40 8.14 10.32 10.94
N ALA A 41 8.29 9.11 11.47
CA ALA A 41 7.45 8.57 12.55
C ALA A 41 7.38 9.50 13.76
N PHE A 42 8.53 9.96 14.25
CA PHE A 42 8.58 10.85 15.41
C PHE A 42 7.85 12.17 15.16
N ARG A 43 8.05 12.76 13.98
CA ARG A 43 7.37 14.02 13.60
C ARG A 43 5.84 13.82 13.52
N VAL A 44 5.40 12.72 12.89
CA VAL A 44 3.99 12.39 12.80
C VAL A 44 3.38 12.20 14.18
N LEU A 45 4.05 11.48 15.08
CA LEU A 45 3.56 11.25 16.44
C LEU A 45 3.44 12.57 17.22
N VAL A 46 4.48 13.39 17.20
CA VAL A 46 4.50 14.69 17.91
C VAL A 46 3.43 15.63 17.35
N PHE A 47 3.29 15.73 16.04
CA PHE A 47 2.28 16.60 15.43
C PHE A 47 0.85 16.07 15.63
N SER A 48 0.65 14.76 15.60
CA SER A 48 -0.63 14.14 15.98
C SER A 48 -1.01 14.54 17.39
N TRP A 49 -0.07 14.48 18.32
CA TRP A 49 -0.31 14.87 19.72
C TRP A 49 -0.69 16.35 19.86
N ILE A 50 0.19 17.23 19.35
CA ILE A 50 0.03 18.69 19.55
C ILE A 50 -1.21 19.20 18.81
N PHE A 51 -1.38 18.84 17.53
CA PHE A 51 -2.47 19.40 16.72
C PHE A 51 -3.84 18.83 17.08
N THR A 52 -3.90 17.59 17.54
CA THR A 52 -5.17 17.06 18.09
C THR A 52 -5.58 17.83 19.33
N GLY A 53 -4.66 18.03 20.29
CA GLY A 53 -4.94 18.81 21.50
C GLY A 53 -5.28 20.27 21.20
N LEU A 54 -4.60 20.89 20.26
CA LEU A 54 -4.89 22.26 19.81
C LEU A 54 -6.26 22.34 19.13
N GLY A 55 -6.60 21.37 18.27
CA GLY A 55 -7.90 21.30 17.60
C GLY A 55 -9.04 21.21 18.60
N VAL A 56 -8.92 20.34 19.59
CA VAL A 56 -9.90 20.23 20.67
C VAL A 56 -10.01 21.55 21.43
N TRP A 57 -8.92 22.16 21.80
CA TRP A 57 -8.91 23.43 22.55
C TRP A 57 -9.61 24.57 21.78
N LEU A 58 -9.45 24.62 20.45
CA LEU A 58 -10.04 25.67 19.60
C LEU A 58 -11.52 25.41 19.28
N PHE A 59 -11.88 24.17 18.98
CA PHE A 59 -13.13 23.83 18.30
C PHE A 59 -14.12 23.01 19.15
N ALA A 60 -13.73 22.48 20.32
CA ALA A 60 -14.67 21.75 21.17
C ALA A 60 -15.82 22.63 21.56
N ALA A 61 -17.04 22.12 21.39
CA ALA A 61 -18.29 22.85 21.72
C ALA A 61 -18.43 23.07 23.22
N ASN A 62 -18.04 22.08 24.03
CA ASN A 62 -18.09 22.17 25.47
C ASN A 62 -16.70 22.52 26.06
N LYS A 63 -16.42 23.83 26.14
CA LYS A 63 -15.15 24.33 26.68
C LYS A 63 -14.97 24.08 28.20
N GLY A 64 -16.01 23.69 28.90
CA GLY A 64 -15.95 23.33 30.33
C GLY A 64 -15.71 21.85 30.60
N ALA A 65 -15.75 20.99 29.57
CA ALA A 65 -15.49 19.57 29.71
C ALA A 65 -14.01 19.25 29.70
N TYR A 66 -13.62 18.30 30.51
CA TYR A 66 -12.28 17.73 30.49
C TYR A 66 -12.20 16.67 29.38
N HIS A 67 -11.53 17.00 28.28
CA HIS A 67 -11.17 16.03 27.27
C HIS A 67 -9.91 15.30 27.73
N ILE A 68 -9.99 13.99 27.97
CA ILE A 68 -8.90 13.17 28.52
C ILE A 68 -8.70 11.91 27.69
N GLY A 69 -7.49 11.39 27.68
CA GLY A 69 -7.11 10.13 27.05
C GLY A 69 -6.39 10.26 25.73
N MET A 70 -5.66 9.20 25.38
CA MET A 70 -4.84 9.12 24.18
C MET A 70 -5.65 8.88 22.89
N SER A 71 -6.96 8.66 23.01
CA SER A 71 -7.82 8.25 21.89
C SER A 71 -7.77 9.20 20.69
N GLY A 72 -7.69 10.51 20.89
CA GLY A 72 -7.53 11.46 19.79
C GLY A 72 -6.26 11.23 18.97
N VAL A 73 -5.15 10.89 19.64
CA VAL A 73 -3.91 10.52 18.95
C VAL A 73 -4.06 9.19 18.22
N ILE A 74 -4.77 8.20 18.81
CA ILE A 74 -5.09 6.93 18.15
C ILE A 74 -5.81 7.20 16.83
N TYR A 75 -6.86 8.03 16.85
CA TYR A 75 -7.59 8.41 15.64
C TYR A 75 -6.69 9.10 14.60
N SER A 76 -5.77 9.95 15.03
CA SER A 76 -4.81 10.58 14.14
C SER A 76 -3.86 9.57 13.50
N LEU A 77 -3.35 8.60 14.26
CA LEU A 77 -2.47 7.56 13.74
C LEU A 77 -3.21 6.62 12.78
N VAL A 78 -4.43 6.20 13.11
CA VAL A 78 -5.29 5.39 12.22
C VAL A 78 -5.51 6.12 10.89
N ALA A 79 -5.94 7.37 10.94
CA ALA A 79 -6.19 8.18 9.76
C ALA A 79 -4.91 8.44 8.93
N PHE A 80 -3.79 8.70 9.60
CA PHE A 80 -2.49 8.87 8.94
C PHE A 80 -2.05 7.60 8.22
N LEU A 81 -2.03 6.45 8.89
CA LEU A 81 -1.57 5.18 8.33
C LEU A 81 -2.45 4.75 7.15
N PHE A 82 -3.76 4.93 7.27
CA PHE A 82 -4.70 4.66 6.18
C PHE A 82 -4.47 5.59 4.98
N THR A 83 -4.52 6.90 5.19
CA THR A 83 -4.39 7.90 4.14
C THR A 83 -3.04 7.83 3.44
N SER A 84 -1.96 7.76 4.22
CA SER A 84 -0.60 7.70 3.71
C SER A 84 -0.35 6.43 2.91
N GLY A 85 -0.82 5.28 3.36
CA GLY A 85 -0.65 4.01 2.67
C GLY A 85 -1.43 3.95 1.35
N THR A 86 -2.65 4.51 1.33
CA THR A 86 -3.49 4.59 0.13
C THR A 86 -2.87 5.52 -0.93
N LEU A 87 -2.39 6.71 -0.52
CA LEU A 87 -1.85 7.72 -1.44
C LEU A 87 -0.56 7.30 -2.13
N ARG A 88 0.28 6.49 -1.49
CA ARG A 88 1.63 6.15 -1.99
C ARG A 88 1.67 5.09 -3.08
N LYS A 89 0.56 4.38 -3.35
CA LYS A 89 0.47 3.30 -4.35
C LYS A 89 1.60 2.25 -4.20
N TYR A 90 2.07 2.02 -2.98
CA TYR A 90 3.09 1.05 -2.63
C TYR A 90 2.45 -0.13 -1.91
N ARG A 91 2.52 -1.33 -2.51
CA ARG A 91 1.77 -2.53 -2.05
C ARG A 91 1.86 -2.83 -0.55
N PRO A 92 3.05 -2.81 0.09
CA PRO A 92 3.12 -3.05 1.54
C PRO A 92 2.35 -2.02 2.36
N LEU A 93 2.34 -0.75 1.95
CA LEU A 93 1.61 0.31 2.65
C LEU A 93 0.11 0.27 2.35
N GLN A 94 -0.30 -0.19 1.16
CA GLN A 94 -1.70 -0.44 0.85
C GLN A 94 -2.24 -1.62 1.67
N ALA A 95 -1.46 -2.69 1.84
CA ALA A 95 -1.80 -3.79 2.74
C ALA A 95 -1.94 -3.32 4.20
N LEU A 96 -1.03 -2.44 4.65
CA LEU A 96 -1.16 -1.78 5.95
C LEU A 96 -2.45 -0.98 6.07
N SER A 97 -2.82 -0.19 5.04
CA SER A 97 -4.08 0.57 5.04
C SER A 97 -5.31 -0.34 5.17
N LEU A 98 -5.34 -1.46 4.44
CA LEU A 98 -6.40 -2.46 4.56
C LEU A 98 -6.45 -3.09 5.95
N PHE A 99 -5.29 -3.43 6.51
CA PHE A 99 -5.19 -3.94 7.88
C PHE A 99 -5.76 -2.93 8.90
N ILE A 100 -5.42 -1.64 8.76
CA ILE A 100 -5.95 -0.57 9.63
C ILE A 100 -7.48 -0.48 9.52
N VAL A 101 -8.05 -0.55 8.31
CA VAL A 101 -9.51 -0.55 8.13
C VAL A 101 -10.14 -1.80 8.75
N PHE A 102 -9.54 -2.96 8.58
CA PHE A 102 -10.05 -4.20 9.15
C PHE A 102 -10.08 -4.19 10.68
N VAL A 103 -8.99 -3.72 11.31
CA VAL A 103 -8.87 -3.74 12.78
C VAL A 103 -9.58 -2.55 13.43
N TYR A 104 -9.49 -1.37 12.82
CA TYR A 104 -9.90 -0.10 13.42
C TYR A 104 -11.05 0.61 12.69
N GLY A 105 -11.61 0.01 11.64
CA GLY A 105 -12.69 0.65 10.86
C GLY A 105 -13.93 1.00 11.68
N SER A 106 -14.21 0.23 12.74
CA SER A 106 -15.32 0.53 13.68
C SER A 106 -15.15 1.84 14.47
N LEU A 107 -13.92 2.36 14.56
CA LEU A 107 -13.66 3.65 15.20
C LEU A 107 -14.36 4.81 14.49
N ILE A 108 -14.78 4.65 13.22
CA ILE A 108 -15.52 5.70 12.50
C ILE A 108 -16.78 6.18 13.26
N TRP A 109 -17.42 5.29 14.00
CA TRP A 109 -18.57 5.63 14.82
C TRP A 109 -18.24 6.55 16.01
N GLY A 110 -17.00 6.51 16.49
CA GLY A 110 -16.54 7.35 17.59
C GLY A 110 -16.28 8.80 17.22
N ILE A 111 -16.25 9.16 15.92
CA ILE A 111 -16.15 10.57 15.49
C ILE A 111 -17.52 11.28 15.44
N LEU A 112 -18.58 10.53 15.67
CA LEU A 112 -19.95 11.06 15.68
C LEU A 112 -20.42 11.34 17.12
N PRO A 113 -21.29 12.34 17.34
CA PRO A 113 -21.81 12.70 18.66
C PRO A 113 -22.89 11.73 19.14
N ILE A 114 -22.58 10.44 19.19
CA ILE A 114 -23.55 9.37 19.54
C ILE A 114 -23.64 9.18 21.06
N SER A 115 -22.54 9.38 21.78
CA SER A 115 -22.49 9.14 23.23
C SER A 115 -21.95 10.35 23.98
N PRO A 116 -22.65 10.84 25.01
CA PRO A 116 -22.20 11.97 25.84
C PRO A 116 -20.97 11.65 26.70
N ARG A 117 -20.62 10.36 26.82
CA ARG A 117 -19.47 9.91 27.64
C ARG A 117 -18.18 9.86 26.85
N ILE A 118 -18.22 10.08 25.53
CA ILE A 118 -17.07 9.99 24.63
C ILE A 118 -16.78 11.37 24.09
N SER A 119 -15.51 11.79 24.17
CA SER A 119 -15.05 13.03 23.55
C SER A 119 -14.96 12.85 22.02
N TRP A 120 -16.11 12.86 21.35
CA TRP A 120 -16.17 12.74 19.90
C TRP A 120 -15.39 13.86 19.17
N GLU A 121 -15.34 15.06 19.76
CA GLU A 121 -14.55 16.18 19.22
C GLU A 121 -13.06 15.85 19.18
N GLY A 122 -12.54 15.20 20.23
CA GLY A 122 -11.15 14.75 20.27
C GLY A 122 -10.83 13.72 19.19
N HIS A 123 -11.75 12.79 18.97
CA HIS A 123 -11.66 11.78 17.94
C HIS A 123 -11.72 12.40 16.54
N PHE A 124 -12.68 13.27 16.30
CA PHE A 124 -12.84 13.98 15.04
C PHE A 124 -11.63 14.85 14.71
N MET A 125 -11.14 15.65 15.68
CA MET A 125 -9.93 16.45 15.45
C MET A 125 -8.71 15.58 15.18
N GLY A 126 -8.53 14.49 15.92
CA GLY A 126 -7.46 13.53 15.64
C GLY A 126 -7.55 12.96 14.23
N PHE A 127 -8.74 12.53 13.82
CA PHE A 127 -8.97 11.99 12.48
C PHE A 127 -8.60 12.99 11.38
N ILE A 128 -9.03 14.24 11.48
CA ILE A 128 -8.68 15.31 10.53
C ILE A 128 -7.18 15.58 10.51
N VAL A 129 -6.54 15.67 11.69
CA VAL A 129 -5.09 15.86 11.79
C VAL A 129 -4.34 14.72 11.08
N GLY A 130 -4.74 13.48 11.29
CA GLY A 130 -4.13 12.32 10.65
C GLY A 130 -4.21 12.37 9.12
N ILE A 131 -5.37 12.72 8.58
CA ILE A 131 -5.56 12.92 7.13
C ILE A 131 -4.61 14.01 6.62
N ILE A 132 -4.59 15.18 7.25
CA ILE A 132 -3.75 16.31 6.87
C ILE A 132 -2.26 15.91 6.88
N LEU A 133 -1.80 15.24 7.93
CA LEU A 133 -0.42 14.75 8.00
C LEU A 133 -0.12 13.73 6.89
N GLY A 134 -1.08 12.86 6.54
CA GLY A 134 -0.97 11.93 5.40
C GLY A 134 -0.70 12.65 4.08
N PHE A 135 -1.39 13.76 3.83
CA PHE A 135 -1.16 14.60 2.65
C PHE A 135 0.15 15.39 2.71
N ILE A 136 0.47 16.00 3.86
CA ILE A 136 1.73 16.76 4.04
C ILE A 136 2.94 15.88 3.79
N TYR A 137 2.97 14.70 4.40
CA TYR A 137 4.10 13.78 4.33
C TYR A 137 4.07 12.83 3.12
N ARG A 138 3.15 12.98 2.17
CA ARG A 138 3.00 12.05 1.03
C ARG A 138 4.26 11.80 0.20
N LYS A 139 5.15 12.79 0.14
CA LYS A 139 6.42 12.72 -0.60
C LYS A 139 7.64 12.42 0.29
N GLN A 140 7.46 12.27 1.60
CA GLN A 140 8.52 11.99 2.56
C GLN A 140 8.33 10.60 3.18
N GLY A 141 9.42 9.95 3.60
CA GLY A 141 9.40 8.59 4.10
C GLY A 141 9.31 7.56 2.96
N PRO A 142 8.78 6.36 3.21
CA PRO A 142 8.82 5.27 2.25
C PRO A 142 8.06 5.61 0.97
N GLN A 143 8.72 5.42 -0.16
CA GLN A 143 8.15 5.60 -1.50
C GLN A 143 8.12 4.27 -2.23
N ARG A 144 7.28 4.14 -3.25
CA ARG A 144 7.29 3.00 -4.14
C ARG A 144 8.66 2.93 -4.86
N PRO A 145 9.36 1.79 -4.82
CA PRO A 145 10.55 1.61 -5.64
C PRO A 145 10.18 1.77 -7.13
N LYS A 146 11.08 2.37 -7.89
CA LYS A 146 10.93 2.39 -9.35
C LYS A 146 11.10 0.96 -9.87
N TYR A 147 10.26 0.57 -10.82
CA TYR A 147 10.44 -0.70 -11.52
C TYR A 147 11.60 -0.59 -12.53
N VAL A 148 12.20 -1.72 -12.87
CA VAL A 148 13.32 -1.77 -13.81
C VAL A 148 12.98 -1.09 -15.13
N TYR A 149 11.80 -1.37 -15.70
CA TYR A 149 11.35 -0.73 -16.94
C TYR A 149 11.21 0.80 -16.84
N GLU A 150 10.89 1.34 -15.65
CA GLU A 150 10.81 2.79 -15.44
C GLU A 150 12.20 3.42 -15.45
N ILE A 151 13.17 2.70 -14.87
CA ILE A 151 14.58 3.13 -14.85
C ILE A 151 15.17 3.04 -16.26
N GLU A 152 14.94 1.96 -16.98
CA GLU A 152 15.37 1.77 -18.36
C GLU A 152 14.83 2.87 -19.28
N LYS A 153 13.54 3.18 -19.14
CA LYS A 153 12.91 4.28 -19.89
C LYS A 153 13.52 5.65 -19.57
N GLU A 154 13.84 5.94 -18.30
CA GLU A 154 14.52 7.18 -17.91
C GLU A 154 15.94 7.27 -18.45
N LEU A 155 16.62 6.13 -18.59
CA LEU A 155 17.98 6.03 -19.16
C LEU A 155 18.00 5.98 -20.70
N GLY A 156 16.82 5.97 -21.34
CA GLY A 156 16.71 5.84 -22.80
C GLY A 156 17.08 4.44 -23.31
N ILE A 157 17.06 3.44 -22.44
CA ILE A 157 17.31 2.05 -22.81
C ILE A 157 16.00 1.48 -23.36
N GLU A 158 16.01 1.12 -24.63
CA GLU A 158 14.85 0.42 -25.21
C GLU A 158 14.80 -1.02 -24.69
N PRO A 159 13.62 -1.50 -24.27
CA PRO A 159 13.46 -2.88 -23.84
C PRO A 159 13.80 -3.82 -25.02
N PRO A 160 14.44 -4.97 -24.78
CA PRO A 160 14.72 -5.93 -25.82
C PRO A 160 13.42 -6.40 -26.46
N ASP A 161 13.38 -6.42 -27.79
CA ASP A 161 12.25 -6.95 -28.56
C ASP A 161 12.22 -8.49 -28.46
N LEU A 162 11.74 -8.97 -27.30
CA LEU A 162 11.66 -10.40 -27.02
C LEU A 162 10.61 -11.10 -27.91
N GLU A 163 9.56 -10.39 -28.27
CA GLU A 163 8.50 -10.92 -29.11
C GLU A 163 8.98 -11.08 -30.56
N GLY A 164 9.65 -10.08 -31.11
CA GLY A 164 10.26 -10.17 -32.44
C GLY A 164 11.31 -11.28 -32.54
N GLN A 165 12.17 -11.39 -31.54
CA GLN A 165 13.18 -12.48 -31.47
C GLN A 165 12.53 -13.86 -31.37
N TYR A 166 11.43 -14.01 -30.63
CA TYR A 166 10.69 -15.28 -30.55
C TYR A 166 10.10 -15.66 -31.91
N TRP A 167 9.39 -14.75 -32.56
CA TRP A 167 8.79 -15.02 -33.89
C TRP A 167 9.83 -15.25 -34.96
N GLN A 168 10.99 -14.61 -34.87
CA GLN A 168 12.09 -14.90 -35.78
C GLN A 168 12.57 -16.34 -35.63
N LYS A 169 12.81 -16.82 -34.43
CA LYS A 169 13.19 -18.22 -34.16
C LYS A 169 12.14 -19.21 -34.65
N VAL A 170 10.87 -18.93 -34.42
CA VAL A 170 9.78 -19.79 -34.88
C VAL A 170 9.81 -19.91 -36.42
N ARG A 171 9.98 -18.78 -37.15
CA ARG A 171 10.07 -18.81 -38.62
C ARG A 171 11.31 -19.60 -39.10
N GLU A 172 12.45 -19.41 -38.49
CA GLU A 172 13.65 -20.16 -38.81
C GLU A 172 13.48 -21.68 -38.62
N GLU A 173 12.77 -22.10 -37.57
CA GLU A 173 12.45 -23.50 -37.32
C GLU A 173 11.44 -24.05 -38.33
N GLU A 174 10.42 -23.28 -38.69
CA GLU A 174 9.44 -23.67 -39.72
C GLU A 174 10.08 -23.81 -41.10
N GLU A 175 10.97 -22.89 -41.50
CA GLU A 175 11.73 -22.96 -42.75
C GLU A 175 12.60 -24.22 -42.79
N LYS A 176 13.33 -24.53 -41.72
CA LYS A 176 14.14 -25.76 -41.64
C LYS A 176 13.32 -27.02 -41.80
N ARG A 177 12.14 -27.09 -41.12
CA ARG A 177 11.23 -28.23 -41.25
C ARG A 177 10.70 -28.37 -42.68
N ALA A 178 10.37 -27.26 -43.33
CA ALA A 178 9.89 -27.27 -44.72
C ALA A 178 10.96 -27.75 -45.70
N GLU A 179 12.23 -27.37 -45.49
CA GLU A 179 13.36 -27.85 -46.26
C GLU A 179 13.59 -29.35 -46.05
N GLU A 180 13.56 -29.86 -44.83
CA GLU A 180 13.70 -31.29 -44.51
C GLU A 180 12.57 -32.12 -45.13
N ASP A 181 11.31 -31.69 -45.02
CA ASP A 181 10.16 -32.36 -45.63
C ASP A 181 10.25 -32.37 -47.17
N SER A 182 10.71 -31.29 -47.75
CA SER A 182 10.94 -31.21 -49.21
C SER A 182 12.03 -32.19 -49.68
N ALA A 183 13.14 -32.30 -48.95
CA ALA A 183 14.20 -33.25 -49.24
C ALA A 183 13.72 -34.71 -49.11
N LEU A 184 12.92 -35.03 -48.11
CA LEU A 184 12.35 -36.35 -47.92
C LEU A 184 11.38 -36.74 -49.08
N LYS A 185 10.55 -35.84 -49.56
CA LYS A 185 9.65 -36.04 -50.70
C LYS A 185 10.42 -36.32 -52.01
N ILE A 186 11.53 -35.62 -52.26
CA ILE A 186 12.38 -35.84 -53.44
C ILE A 186 13.01 -37.25 -53.41
N ILE A 187 13.53 -37.69 -52.28
CA ILE A 187 14.12 -39.03 -52.11
C ILE A 187 13.09 -40.13 -52.34
N TYR A 188 11.89 -39.96 -51.88
CA TYR A 188 10.82 -40.93 -52.06
C TYR A 188 10.35 -41.07 -53.52
N HIS A 189 10.25 -39.97 -54.26
CA HIS A 189 9.88 -39.99 -55.69
C HIS A 189 10.95 -40.68 -56.58
N ILE A 190 12.20 -40.44 -56.34
CA ILE A 190 13.30 -41.07 -57.08
C ILE A 190 13.28 -42.62 -56.86
N LYS A 191 13.03 -43.06 -55.64
CA LYS A 191 13.00 -44.49 -55.32
C LYS A 191 11.80 -45.22 -55.90
N ASN A 192 10.65 -44.58 -56.09
CA ASN A 192 9.49 -45.18 -56.77
C ASN A 192 9.60 -45.26 -58.28
N GLN A 193 10.26 -44.30 -58.95
CA GLN A 193 10.45 -44.34 -60.37
C GLN A 193 11.36 -45.50 -60.82
N ASP A 194 12.38 -45.85 -60.04
CA ASP A 194 13.23 -47.01 -60.32
C ASP A 194 12.56 -48.37 -60.16
N LYS A 195 11.37 -48.48 -59.53
CA LYS A 195 10.60 -49.70 -59.36
C LYS A 195 9.59 -49.94 -60.49
N GLU A 196 9.23 -48.94 -61.30
CA GLU A 196 8.24 -49.04 -62.38
C GLU A 196 8.83 -49.22 -63.77
N LYS A 197 10.07 -49.64 -63.89
CA LYS A 197 10.57 -50.13 -65.24
C LYS A 197 10.03 -51.53 -65.46
N PRO A 198 9.10 -51.75 -66.39
CA PRO A 198 8.62 -53.09 -66.72
C PRO A 198 9.76 -53.84 -67.42
N ASN A 199 10.07 -54.99 -66.94
CA ASN A 199 10.84 -55.97 -67.70
C ASN A 199 10.05 -56.32 -68.97
N SER A 200 10.32 -55.65 -70.07
CA SER A 200 9.96 -56.11 -71.37
C SER A 200 11.13 -57.02 -71.84
N ASP A 201 11.01 -58.34 -71.66
CA ASP A 201 11.55 -59.31 -72.60
C ASP A 201 11.05 -60.70 -72.22
N LYS A 202 10.26 -61.22 -73.18
CA LYS A 202 9.95 -62.57 -73.72
C LYS A 202 8.54 -63.05 -73.40
#